data_6d925d3a9be547d6d09fd5f9a2e13d2d
#
_entry.id   6d925d3a9be547d6d09fd5f9a2e13d2d
#
_cell.length_a   1.000
_cell.length_b   1.000
_cell.length_c   1.000
_cell.angle_alpha   90.00
_cell.angle_beta   90.00
_cell.angle_gamma   90.00
#
_symmetry.space_group_name_H-M   'P 1'
#
loop_
_entity.id
_entity.type
_entity.pdbx_description
1 polymer ?
#
loop_
_entity_poly.entity_id
_entity_poly.type
_entity_poly.pdbx_seq_one_letter_code
_entity_poly.pdbx_strand_id
1 'polypeptide(L)'
;LPQSAKDAAAACEQVAKIVEAEGLDVLGWRDVPTDDSSLGALSRDAMPTFRQLFIGGASGMELERRAYLIRKRAEHELGTKGPGQDGPGRETVYFPSLSGQTFVYKGMLTTPQLKAFYLDLQDDRLESALGIVHSRFSTNTFPSWALAHPYRFVAHNGEMNTVQGNQNWMRAREAML
;
A
#
# COMPACT_ATOMS: atom_id res chain seq x y z
N LEU A 1 1.03 6.94 3.90
CA LEU A 1 0.41 8.18 4.41
C LEU A 1 1.21 9.39 3.94
N PRO A 2 0.62 10.60 4.00
CA PRO A 2 1.31 11.87 3.76
C PRO A 2 2.63 12.00 4.54
N GLN A 3 3.57 12.79 4.01
CA GLN A 3 4.87 13.04 4.67
C GLN A 3 4.73 13.92 5.90
N SER A 4 3.82 14.90 5.84
CA SER A 4 3.55 15.80 6.97
C SER A 4 2.89 15.03 8.11
N ALA A 5 3.43 15.13 9.32
CA ALA A 5 2.86 14.48 10.51
C ALA A 5 1.41 14.90 10.79
N LYS A 6 1.08 16.18 10.52
CA LYS A 6 -0.29 16.72 10.68
C LYS A 6 -1.26 16.04 9.70
N ASP A 7 -0.88 15.95 8.42
CA ASP A 7 -1.75 15.39 7.40
C ASP A 7 -1.82 13.86 7.51
N ALA A 8 -0.74 13.21 7.93
CA ALA A 8 -0.74 11.79 8.28
C ALA A 8 -1.70 11.49 9.44
N ALA A 9 -1.71 12.31 10.49
CA ALA A 9 -2.64 12.18 11.61
C ALA A 9 -4.10 12.36 11.15
N ALA A 10 -4.38 13.41 10.38
CA ALA A 10 -5.71 13.66 9.83
C ALA A 10 -6.18 12.51 8.91
N ALA A 11 -5.29 11.96 8.10
CA ALA A 11 -5.58 10.79 7.26
C ALA A 11 -5.91 9.56 8.12
N CYS A 12 -5.18 9.31 9.21
CA CYS A 12 -5.48 8.21 10.12
C CYS A 12 -6.88 8.35 10.76
N GLU A 13 -7.27 9.58 11.15
CA GLU A 13 -8.62 9.84 11.69
C GLU A 13 -9.72 9.55 10.66
N GLN A 14 -9.51 9.94 9.40
CA GLN A 14 -10.48 9.64 8.34
C GLN A 14 -10.57 8.15 8.04
N VAL A 15 -9.42 7.46 7.99
CA VAL A 15 -9.40 5.99 7.83
C VAL A 15 -10.13 5.31 8.98
N ALA A 16 -9.95 5.76 10.23
CA ALA A 16 -10.65 5.23 11.39
C ALA A 16 -12.18 5.35 11.23
N LYS A 17 -12.69 6.50 10.77
CA LYS A 17 -14.11 6.68 10.48
C LYS A 17 -14.64 5.73 9.41
N ILE A 18 -13.83 5.43 8.39
CA ILE A 18 -14.19 4.47 7.36
C ILE A 18 -14.27 3.06 7.95
N VAL A 19 -13.33 2.67 8.82
CA VAL A 19 -13.34 1.38 9.51
C VAL A 19 -14.62 1.20 10.34
N GLU A 20 -14.96 2.20 11.13
CA GLU A 20 -16.18 2.23 11.95
C GLU A 20 -17.45 2.18 11.09
N ALA A 21 -17.48 2.92 9.99
CA ALA A 21 -18.61 2.92 9.05
C ALA A 21 -18.81 1.57 8.36
N GLU A 22 -17.74 0.78 8.19
CA GLU A 22 -17.79 -0.61 7.69
C GLU A 22 -18.08 -1.64 8.81
N GLY A 23 -18.37 -1.18 10.02
CA GLY A 23 -18.75 -2.02 11.15
C GLY A 23 -17.60 -2.83 11.74
N LEU A 24 -16.38 -2.29 11.69
CA LEU A 24 -15.20 -2.85 12.33
C LEU A 24 -14.65 -1.90 13.39
N ASP A 25 -13.85 -2.45 14.29
CA ASP A 25 -13.20 -1.72 15.37
C ASP A 25 -11.76 -1.36 15.01
N VAL A 26 -11.34 -0.13 15.30
CA VAL A 26 -9.93 0.27 15.27
C VAL A 26 -9.28 -0.16 16.57
N LEU A 27 -8.41 -1.18 16.51
CA LEU A 27 -7.68 -1.66 17.67
C LEU A 27 -6.45 -0.80 18.00
N GLY A 28 -5.91 -0.13 17.00
CA GLY A 28 -4.80 0.79 17.18
C GLY A 28 -3.98 1.04 15.92
N TRP A 29 -2.99 1.90 16.09
CA TRP A 29 -2.00 2.24 15.07
C TRP A 29 -0.59 2.02 15.59
N ARG A 30 0.29 1.59 14.71
CA ARG A 30 1.71 1.43 14.96
C ARG A 30 2.51 2.17 13.90
N ASP A 31 3.51 2.92 14.29
CA ASP A 31 4.51 3.42 13.34
C ASP A 31 5.40 2.25 12.93
N VAL A 32 5.59 2.08 11.61
CA VAL A 32 6.49 1.04 11.10
C VAL A 32 7.92 1.50 11.32
N PRO A 33 8.75 0.73 12.04
CA PRO A 33 10.13 1.10 12.28
C PRO A 33 10.95 1.02 10.98
N THR A 34 11.54 2.13 10.59
CA THR A 34 12.34 2.26 9.37
C THR A 34 13.66 2.95 9.64
N ASP A 35 14.70 2.56 8.87
CA ASP A 35 16.01 3.23 8.82
C ASP A 35 16.24 3.75 7.40
N ASP A 36 16.20 5.06 7.23
CA ASP A 36 16.38 5.74 5.95
C ASP A 36 17.83 6.12 5.63
N SER A 37 18.78 5.76 6.50
CA SER A 37 20.19 6.13 6.39
C SER A 37 20.84 5.69 5.07
N SER A 38 20.39 4.57 4.51
CA SER A 38 20.89 4.00 3.26
C SER A 38 20.20 4.55 2.00
N LEU A 39 19.20 5.42 2.13
CA LEU A 39 18.44 5.94 0.99
C LEU A 39 19.19 7.04 0.26
N GLY A 40 19.08 7.05 -1.08
CA GLY A 40 19.45 8.20 -1.89
C GLY A 40 18.47 9.37 -1.71
N ALA A 41 18.92 10.59 -2.01
CA ALA A 41 18.13 11.81 -1.81
C ALA A 41 16.73 11.73 -2.45
N LEU A 42 16.64 11.29 -3.71
CA LEU A 42 15.36 11.19 -4.43
C LEU A 42 14.34 10.26 -3.72
N SER A 43 14.82 9.11 -3.22
CA SER A 43 13.94 8.17 -2.49
C SER A 43 13.52 8.73 -1.14
N ARG A 44 14.43 9.40 -0.45
CA ARG A 44 14.16 10.02 0.86
C ARG A 44 13.20 11.19 0.75
N ASP A 45 13.39 12.07 -0.23
CA ASP A 45 12.56 13.26 -0.44
C ASP A 45 11.09 12.90 -0.79
N ALA A 46 10.89 11.74 -1.44
CA ALA A 46 9.56 11.25 -1.81
C ALA A 46 9.01 10.21 -0.82
N MET A 47 9.69 9.97 0.31
CA MET A 47 9.32 8.89 1.24
C MET A 47 8.02 9.21 1.98
N PRO A 48 7.00 8.34 1.94
CA PRO A 48 5.78 8.52 2.71
C PRO A 48 5.97 8.18 4.19
N THR A 49 5.02 8.56 5.03
CA THR A 49 4.94 8.05 6.40
C THR A 49 4.34 6.64 6.41
N PHE A 50 4.97 5.70 7.10
CA PHE A 50 4.54 4.31 7.19
C PHE A 50 3.86 4.01 8.52
N ARG A 51 2.61 3.57 8.47
CA ARG A 51 1.86 3.14 9.65
C ARG A 51 1.12 1.84 9.38
N GLN A 52 0.98 1.04 10.40
CA GLN A 52 0.11 -0.14 10.42
C GLN A 52 -1.16 0.17 11.20
N LEU A 53 -2.29 -0.21 10.61
CA LEU A 53 -3.60 -0.17 11.23
C LEU A 53 -3.97 -1.58 11.67
N PHE A 54 -4.42 -1.72 12.90
CA PHE A 54 -4.99 -2.94 13.44
C PHE A 54 -6.50 -2.78 13.56
N ILE A 55 -7.23 -3.71 12.95
CA ILE A 55 -8.69 -3.73 12.94
C ILE A 55 -9.22 -5.05 13.51
N GLY A 56 -10.36 -5.00 14.17
CA GLY A 56 -11.06 -6.13 14.74
C GLY A 56 -12.56 -6.06 14.49
N GLY A 57 -13.33 -6.95 15.13
CA GLY A 57 -14.79 -7.01 15.01
C GLY A 57 -15.30 -8.04 13.99
N ALA A 58 -14.41 -8.66 13.19
CA ALA A 58 -14.73 -9.76 12.30
C ALA A 58 -13.53 -10.72 12.16
N SER A 59 -13.73 -11.87 11.51
CA SER A 59 -12.67 -12.86 11.28
C SER A 59 -12.82 -13.55 9.92
N GLY A 60 -11.76 -14.26 9.49
CA GLY A 60 -11.76 -15.05 8.25
C GLY A 60 -12.12 -14.23 7.01
N MET A 61 -12.92 -14.80 6.13
CA MET A 61 -13.30 -14.17 4.85
C MET A 61 -14.13 -12.90 5.01
N GLU A 62 -14.89 -12.77 6.09
CA GLU A 62 -15.65 -11.54 6.36
C GLU A 62 -14.69 -10.39 6.65
N LEU A 63 -13.69 -10.60 7.49
CA LEU A 63 -12.64 -9.61 7.75
C LEU A 63 -11.92 -9.20 6.46
N GLU A 64 -11.53 -10.18 5.62
CA GLU A 64 -10.83 -9.90 4.36
C GLU A 64 -11.68 -9.05 3.39
N ARG A 65 -12.98 -9.33 3.28
CA ARG A 65 -13.90 -8.56 2.43
C ARG A 65 -14.06 -7.12 2.94
N ARG A 66 -14.28 -6.95 4.25
CA ARG A 66 -14.41 -5.61 4.85
C ARG A 66 -13.08 -4.84 4.78
N ALA A 67 -11.95 -5.48 5.04
CA ALA A 67 -10.64 -4.88 4.86
C ALA A 67 -10.40 -4.40 3.41
N TYR A 68 -10.85 -5.18 2.43
CA TYR A 68 -10.80 -4.76 1.03
C TYR A 68 -11.65 -3.51 0.77
N LEU A 69 -12.89 -3.47 1.28
CA LEU A 69 -13.78 -2.31 1.14
C LEU A 69 -13.20 -1.07 1.81
N ILE A 70 -12.72 -1.19 3.05
CA ILE A 70 -12.07 -0.11 3.79
C ILE A 70 -10.89 0.44 3.00
N ARG A 71 -10.01 -0.44 2.50
CA ARG A 71 -8.88 -0.03 1.68
C ARG A 71 -9.32 0.75 0.45
N LYS A 72 -10.29 0.22 -0.30
CA LYS A 72 -10.77 0.85 -1.53
C LYS A 72 -11.48 2.18 -1.28
N ARG A 73 -12.28 2.27 -0.23
CA ARG A 73 -12.91 3.52 0.18
C ARG A 73 -11.86 4.55 0.58
N ALA A 74 -10.91 4.18 1.43
CA ALA A 74 -9.86 5.09 1.88
C ALA A 74 -8.97 5.57 0.72
N GLU A 75 -8.56 4.68 -0.18
CA GLU A 75 -7.81 5.03 -1.38
C GLU A 75 -8.60 5.96 -2.32
N HIS A 76 -9.92 5.80 -2.40
CA HIS A 76 -10.78 6.63 -3.25
C HIS A 76 -11.14 7.97 -2.60
N GLU A 77 -11.49 7.96 -1.32
CA GLU A 77 -11.95 9.15 -0.60
C GLU A 77 -10.79 10.08 -0.20
N LEU A 78 -9.61 9.50 0.12
CA LEU A 78 -8.44 10.22 0.62
C LEU A 78 -7.26 10.22 -0.38
N GLY A 79 -7.35 9.42 -1.44
CA GLY A 79 -6.33 9.36 -2.48
C GLY A 79 -6.50 10.43 -3.56
N THR A 80 -5.47 10.64 -4.37
CA THR A 80 -5.58 11.43 -5.59
C THR A 80 -6.26 10.64 -6.70
N LYS A 81 -6.98 11.33 -7.58
CA LYS A 81 -7.66 10.73 -8.72
C LYS A 81 -6.65 10.24 -9.76
N GLY A 82 -6.40 8.94 -9.78
CA GLY A 82 -5.77 8.20 -10.88
C GLY A 82 -4.24 8.32 -11.01
N PRO A 83 -3.60 7.30 -11.60
CA PRO A 83 -2.18 7.35 -11.97
C PRO A 83 -1.96 8.42 -13.06
N GLY A 84 -1.00 9.31 -12.86
CA GLY A 84 -0.64 10.37 -13.81
C GLY A 84 -1.25 11.75 -13.51
N GLN A 85 -2.06 11.91 -12.45
CA GLN A 85 -2.56 13.21 -11.99
C GLN A 85 -1.80 13.74 -10.77
N ASP A 86 -0.68 13.10 -10.45
CA ASP A 86 0.18 13.47 -9.34
C ASP A 86 1.06 14.66 -9.73
N GLY A 87 0.53 15.86 -9.54
CA GLY A 87 1.37 17.06 -9.49
C GLY A 87 2.19 17.06 -8.20
N PRO A 88 3.40 17.65 -8.18
CA PRO A 88 4.20 17.79 -6.97
C PRO A 88 3.36 18.50 -5.88
N GLY A 89 3.18 17.84 -4.73
CA GLY A 89 2.53 18.40 -3.55
C GLY A 89 1.15 17.83 -3.16
N ARG A 90 0.63 16.78 -3.83
CA ARG A 90 -0.57 16.08 -3.36
C ARG A 90 -0.19 14.81 -2.59
N GLU A 91 -0.45 14.87 -1.31
CA GLU A 91 -0.20 13.77 -0.37
C GLU A 91 -1.32 12.73 -0.46
N THR A 92 -0.95 11.50 -0.79
CA THR A 92 -1.89 10.40 -1.02
C THR A 92 -1.87 9.37 0.10
N VAL A 93 -3.04 8.82 0.39
CA VAL A 93 -3.17 7.62 1.20
C VAL A 93 -3.24 6.41 0.27
N TYR A 94 -2.38 5.42 0.49
CA TYR A 94 -2.48 4.13 -0.19
C TYR A 94 -2.14 2.98 0.76
N PHE A 95 -2.70 1.83 0.49
CA PHE A 95 -2.46 0.61 1.27
C PHE A 95 -1.73 -0.43 0.42
N PRO A 96 -0.46 -0.72 0.69
CA PRO A 96 0.21 -1.88 0.09
C PRO A 96 -0.55 -3.17 0.38
N SER A 97 -1.04 -3.31 1.62
CA SER A 97 -1.94 -4.38 2.05
C SER A 97 -2.80 -3.89 3.21
N LEU A 98 -4.01 -4.44 3.31
CA LEU A 98 -4.84 -4.45 4.51
C LEU A 98 -5.50 -5.83 4.53
N SER A 99 -5.00 -6.73 5.38
CA SER A 99 -5.35 -8.15 5.36
C SER A 99 -4.88 -8.82 6.66
N GLY A 100 -5.61 -9.78 7.15
CA GLY A 100 -5.20 -10.67 8.24
C GLY A 100 -4.23 -11.78 7.81
N GLN A 101 -3.91 -11.90 6.52
CA GLN A 101 -3.13 -13.01 5.97
C GLN A 101 -1.84 -12.57 5.24
N THR A 102 -1.76 -11.32 4.79
CA THR A 102 -0.64 -10.86 3.96
C THR A 102 -0.09 -9.52 4.42
N PHE A 103 1.25 -9.41 4.43
CA PHE A 103 1.98 -8.16 4.57
C PHE A 103 2.69 -7.81 3.27
N VAL A 104 2.80 -6.53 2.98
CA VAL A 104 3.58 -6.04 1.84
C VAL A 104 4.54 -4.96 2.30
N TYR A 105 5.82 -5.27 2.28
CA TYR A 105 6.91 -4.31 2.43
C TYR A 105 7.46 -3.96 1.06
N LYS A 106 7.38 -2.71 0.65
CA LYS A 106 7.79 -2.26 -0.68
C LYS A 106 8.22 -0.79 -0.68
N GLY A 107 8.98 -0.39 -1.68
CA GLY A 107 9.38 1.00 -1.80
C GLY A 107 10.34 1.28 -2.92
N MET A 108 10.82 2.53 -3.01
CA MET A 108 11.91 2.93 -3.89
C MET A 108 13.25 2.49 -3.30
N LEU A 109 13.46 1.18 -3.25
CA LEU A 109 14.56 0.50 -2.57
C LEU A 109 15.27 -0.45 -3.54
N THR A 110 16.57 -0.57 -3.40
CA THR A 110 17.31 -1.68 -3.98
C THR A 110 17.16 -2.93 -3.12
N THR A 111 17.45 -4.10 -3.68
CA THR A 111 17.30 -5.37 -2.95
C THR A 111 18.03 -5.38 -1.59
N PRO A 112 19.29 -4.93 -1.46
CA PRO A 112 19.94 -4.88 -0.16
C PRO A 112 19.30 -3.88 0.83
N GLN A 113 18.74 -2.78 0.32
CA GLN A 113 18.12 -1.77 1.15
C GLN A 113 16.81 -2.22 1.80
N LEU A 114 16.08 -3.16 1.21
CA LEU A 114 14.76 -3.56 1.72
C LEU A 114 14.83 -4.03 3.17
N LYS A 115 15.75 -4.93 3.49
CA LYS A 115 15.93 -5.46 4.85
C LYS A 115 16.53 -4.40 5.80
N ALA A 116 17.43 -3.57 5.30
CA ALA A 116 18.04 -2.51 6.10
C ALA A 116 17.01 -1.42 6.45
N PHE A 117 16.14 -1.08 5.52
CA PHE A 117 15.14 -0.03 5.68
C PHE A 117 13.99 -0.44 6.59
N TYR A 118 13.38 -1.62 6.36
CA TYR A 118 12.29 -2.13 7.21
C TYR A 118 12.84 -2.99 8.34
N LEU A 119 12.96 -2.42 9.54
CA LEU A 119 13.55 -3.11 10.68
C LEU A 119 12.76 -4.35 11.12
N ASP A 120 11.45 -4.40 10.84
CA ASP A 120 10.63 -5.59 11.05
C ASP A 120 11.16 -6.83 10.30
N LEU A 121 11.80 -6.65 9.14
CA LEU A 121 12.38 -7.75 8.37
C LEU A 121 13.68 -8.30 8.99
N GLN A 122 14.15 -7.71 10.07
CA GLN A 122 15.31 -8.17 10.84
C GLN A 122 14.90 -8.90 12.12
N ASP A 123 13.60 -8.92 12.46
CA ASP A 123 13.08 -9.59 13.65
C ASP A 123 12.96 -11.09 13.39
N ASP A 124 13.66 -11.91 14.16
CA ASP A 124 13.68 -13.38 14.01
C ASP A 124 12.31 -14.04 14.28
N ARG A 125 11.36 -13.30 14.84
CA ARG A 125 9.97 -13.76 15.04
C ARG A 125 9.11 -13.61 13.78
N LEU A 126 9.60 -12.87 12.76
CA LEU A 126 8.87 -12.70 11.51
C LEU A 126 9.04 -13.95 10.66
N GLU A 127 8.03 -14.79 10.63
CA GLU A 127 7.98 -16.00 9.82
C GLU A 127 6.92 -15.89 8.73
N SER A 128 7.17 -16.49 7.57
CA SER A 128 6.22 -16.55 6.47
C SER A 128 6.31 -17.88 5.73
N ALA A 129 5.16 -18.46 5.40
CA ALA A 129 5.08 -19.70 4.61
C ALA A 129 5.41 -19.47 3.13
N LEU A 130 5.24 -18.24 2.62
CA LEU A 130 5.46 -17.88 1.22
C LEU A 130 5.92 -16.44 1.11
N GLY A 131 6.95 -16.17 0.31
CA GLY A 131 7.40 -14.83 -0.03
C GLY A 131 7.30 -14.58 -1.55
N ILE A 132 6.60 -13.51 -1.93
CA ILE A 132 6.65 -12.98 -3.31
C ILE A 132 7.63 -11.80 -3.31
N VAL A 133 8.71 -11.91 -4.08
CA VAL A 133 9.80 -10.94 -4.10
C VAL A 133 9.97 -10.35 -5.49
N HIS A 134 10.16 -9.03 -5.57
CA HIS A 134 10.38 -8.33 -6.83
C HIS A 134 11.38 -7.17 -6.65
N SER A 135 12.33 -7.01 -7.55
CA SER A 135 13.43 -6.05 -7.43
C SER A 135 13.44 -4.95 -8.49
N ARG A 136 12.47 -4.91 -9.40
CA ARG A 136 12.47 -3.95 -10.52
C ARG A 136 11.19 -3.15 -10.61
N PHE A 137 11.32 -1.88 -10.99
CA PHE A 137 10.22 -1.09 -11.52
C PHE A 137 10.00 -1.41 -13.01
N SER A 138 8.79 -1.12 -13.51
CA SER A 138 8.56 -1.10 -14.96
C SER A 138 9.45 -0.07 -15.62
N THR A 139 9.98 -0.41 -16.80
CA THR A 139 10.88 0.47 -17.57
C THR A 139 10.19 1.71 -18.13
N ASN A 140 8.86 1.70 -18.22
CA ASN A 140 8.05 2.75 -18.85
C ASN A 140 7.29 3.62 -17.84
N THR A 141 7.50 3.43 -16.54
CA THR A 141 6.87 4.23 -15.49
C THR A 141 7.90 4.95 -14.65
N PHE A 142 7.58 6.18 -14.26
CA PHE A 142 8.42 6.91 -13.31
C PHE A 142 8.36 6.19 -11.95
N PRO A 143 9.49 5.84 -11.33
CA PRO A 143 9.50 5.17 -10.05
C PRO A 143 8.80 6.01 -8.98
N SER A 144 7.98 5.37 -8.17
CA SER A 144 7.40 5.97 -6.97
C SER A 144 7.20 4.91 -5.88
N TRP A 145 7.09 5.34 -4.64
CA TRP A 145 6.87 4.43 -3.50
C TRP A 145 5.59 3.61 -3.65
N ALA A 146 4.51 4.21 -4.13
CA ALA A 146 3.23 3.53 -4.34
C ALA A 146 3.27 2.52 -5.47
N LEU A 147 4.06 2.78 -6.53
CA LEU A 147 4.16 1.92 -7.73
C LEU A 147 5.20 0.81 -7.60
N ALA A 148 5.94 0.73 -6.49
CA ALA A 148 6.83 -0.39 -6.24
C ALA A 148 6.06 -1.71 -6.19
N HIS A 149 6.67 -2.80 -6.71
CA HIS A 149 6.15 -4.15 -6.57
C HIS A 149 6.61 -4.79 -5.24
N PRO A 150 5.97 -5.88 -4.80
CA PRO A 150 4.79 -6.53 -5.38
C PRO A 150 3.50 -5.79 -5.10
N TYR A 151 2.45 -6.11 -5.87
CA TYR A 151 1.08 -5.74 -5.55
C TYR A 151 0.38 -6.94 -4.94
N ARG A 152 0.13 -6.94 -3.68
CA ARG A 152 -0.53 -7.97 -2.89
C ARG A 152 -0.20 -9.43 -3.31
N PHE A 153 -0.70 -9.90 -4.46
CA PHE A 153 -0.49 -11.26 -4.98
C PHE A 153 0.18 -11.29 -6.37
N VAL A 154 0.65 -10.16 -6.87
CA VAL A 154 1.19 -10.05 -8.24
C VAL A 154 2.53 -9.32 -8.23
N ALA A 155 3.51 -9.93 -8.87
CA ALA A 155 4.78 -9.31 -9.20
C ALA A 155 5.24 -9.82 -10.58
N HIS A 156 5.54 -8.91 -11.52
CA HIS A 156 6.05 -9.28 -12.84
C HIS A 156 6.84 -8.13 -13.49
N ASN A 157 7.73 -8.47 -14.41
CA ASN A 157 8.53 -7.51 -15.18
C ASN A 157 7.89 -7.14 -16.53
N GLY A 158 6.74 -7.73 -16.88
CA GLY A 158 6.10 -7.53 -18.17
C GLY A 158 5.40 -6.20 -18.28
N GLU A 159 5.23 -5.75 -19.51
CA GLU A 159 4.42 -4.60 -19.86
C GLU A 159 2.98 -5.05 -20.11
N MET A 160 2.01 -4.28 -19.61
CA MET A 160 0.61 -4.48 -19.95
C MET A 160 0.28 -3.59 -21.17
N ASN A 161 0.41 -4.14 -22.36
CA ASN A 161 0.34 -3.38 -23.60
C ASN A 161 -1.07 -2.96 -24.03
N THR A 162 -2.11 -3.32 -23.32
CA THR A 162 -3.49 -3.05 -23.67
C THR A 162 -4.33 -2.62 -22.47
N VAL A 163 -3.87 -1.56 -21.77
CA VAL A 163 -4.59 -1.05 -20.58
C VAL A 163 -6.05 -0.77 -20.91
N GLN A 164 -6.35 -0.10 -22.02
CA GLN A 164 -7.71 0.20 -22.45
C GLN A 164 -8.52 -1.07 -22.75
N GLY A 165 -7.90 -2.06 -23.39
CA GLY A 165 -8.53 -3.36 -23.65
C GLY A 165 -8.85 -4.11 -22.36
N ASN A 166 -7.91 -4.14 -21.42
CA ASN A 166 -8.10 -4.77 -20.12
C ASN A 166 -9.21 -4.08 -19.30
N GLN A 167 -9.26 -2.75 -19.32
CA GLN A 167 -10.34 -1.98 -18.68
C GLN A 167 -11.71 -2.31 -19.29
N ASN A 168 -11.78 -2.40 -20.62
CA ASN A 168 -13.02 -2.74 -21.31
C ASN A 168 -13.48 -4.17 -21.01
N TRP A 169 -12.53 -5.12 -20.95
CA TRP A 169 -12.84 -6.50 -20.52
C TRP A 169 -13.35 -6.57 -19.08
N MET A 170 -12.76 -5.80 -18.17
CA MET A 170 -13.23 -5.74 -16.79
C MET A 170 -14.64 -5.15 -16.71
N ARG A 171 -14.93 -4.06 -17.42
CA ARG A 171 -16.27 -3.47 -17.49
C ARG A 171 -17.30 -4.44 -18.05
N ALA A 172 -16.95 -5.19 -19.11
CA ALA A 172 -17.83 -6.21 -19.66
C ALA A 172 -18.10 -7.32 -18.65
N ARG A 173 -17.10 -7.72 -17.86
CA ARG A 173 -17.27 -8.72 -16.80
C ARG A 173 -18.12 -8.22 -15.64
N GLU A 174 -17.95 -6.97 -15.23
CA GLU A 174 -18.75 -6.34 -14.17
C GLU A 174 -20.24 -6.33 -14.51
N ALA A 175 -20.59 -6.17 -15.79
CA ALA A 175 -21.98 -6.23 -16.25
C ALA A 175 -22.61 -7.64 -16.16
N MET A 176 -21.82 -8.67 -15.88
CA MET A 176 -22.27 -10.06 -15.71
C MET A 176 -22.38 -10.48 -14.23
N LEU A 177 -21.95 -9.63 -13.30
CA LEU A 177 -21.98 -9.86 -11.87
C LEU A 177 -23.17 -9.15 -11.21
#